data_1e8c1fc905936493246823d1a2b589ef
#
_entry.id   1e8c1fc905936493246823d1a2b589ef
#
_cell.length_a   1.000
_cell.length_b   1.000
_cell.length_c   1.000
_cell.angle_alpha   90.00
_cell.angle_beta   90.00
_cell.angle_gamma   90.00
#
_symmetry.space_group_name_H-M   'P 1'
#
loop_
_entity.id
_entity.type
_entity.pdbx_description
1 polymer ?
#
loop_
_entity_poly.entity_id
_entity_poly.type
_entity_poly.pdbx_seq_one_letter_code
_entity_poly.pdbx_strand_id
1 'polypeptide(L)'
;MVARVFLAHQINALVELYDVTIITNLNGNSSLLDNISNKVSIINLPIERNINLFSDLRALLLLISIFYKNGFSLIHSVSPKAGLLASIAGWIARAPNRLHTFTGQVWMTKKGINRWFLKLLDKIIITLNTNILVDSPSQQDFLIKEGVLSEGLSTVLGIGSISGVDLNRFQPSKIH
;
A
#
# COMPACT_ATOMS: atom_id res chain seq x y z
N MET A 1 8.03 -6.79 -4.92
CA MET A 1 7.30 -8.04 -4.63
C MET A 1 5.79 -7.81 -4.47
N VAL A 2 5.32 -6.86 -3.66
CA VAL A 2 3.88 -6.58 -3.46
C VAL A 2 3.17 -6.24 -4.77
N ALA A 3 3.68 -5.32 -5.58
CA ALA A 3 3.06 -4.92 -6.83
C ALA A 3 2.89 -6.10 -7.82
N ARG A 4 3.90 -6.96 -7.95
CA ARG A 4 3.86 -8.10 -8.86
C ARG A 4 2.85 -9.19 -8.43
N VAL A 5 2.80 -9.48 -7.13
CA VAL A 5 2.03 -10.63 -6.62
C VAL A 5 0.59 -10.25 -6.31
N PHE A 6 0.38 -9.09 -5.72
CA PHE A 6 -0.93 -8.71 -5.18
C PHE A 6 -1.67 -7.67 -6.02
N LEU A 7 -0.95 -6.82 -6.77
CA LEU A 7 -1.55 -5.68 -7.44
C LEU A 7 -1.54 -5.76 -8.97
N ALA A 8 -0.86 -6.72 -9.59
CA ALA A 8 -0.71 -6.77 -11.04
C ALA A 8 -2.05 -6.76 -11.79
N HIS A 9 -3.02 -7.56 -11.35
CA HIS A 9 -4.35 -7.60 -11.97
C HIS A 9 -5.09 -6.26 -11.80
N GLN A 10 -5.04 -5.66 -10.62
CA GLN A 10 -5.67 -4.36 -10.37
C GLN A 10 -5.02 -3.26 -11.20
N ILE A 11 -3.67 -3.23 -11.24
CA ILE A 11 -2.91 -2.26 -12.03
C ILE A 11 -3.26 -2.38 -13.51
N ASN A 12 -3.29 -3.60 -14.05
CA ASN A 12 -3.63 -3.83 -15.46
C ASN A 12 -5.08 -3.44 -15.79
N ALA A 13 -6.01 -3.60 -14.87
CA ALA A 13 -7.38 -3.13 -15.05
C ALA A 13 -7.48 -1.60 -14.97
N LEU A 14 -6.75 -0.98 -14.05
CA LEU A 14 -6.78 0.46 -13.85
C LEU A 14 -6.14 1.23 -15.01
N VAL A 15 -5.08 0.70 -15.63
CA VAL A 15 -4.38 1.37 -16.73
C VAL A 15 -5.22 1.52 -17.99
N GLU A 16 -6.30 0.76 -18.14
CA GLU A 16 -7.26 0.93 -19.24
C GLU A 16 -8.18 2.15 -19.05
N LEU A 17 -8.26 2.69 -17.84
CA LEU A 17 -9.15 3.79 -17.48
C LEU A 17 -8.41 5.03 -16.96
N TYR A 18 -7.17 4.87 -16.49
CA TYR A 18 -6.41 5.93 -15.81
C TYR A 18 -4.93 5.89 -16.20
N ASP A 19 -4.28 7.05 -16.08
CA ASP A 19 -2.83 7.14 -16.14
C ASP A 19 -2.22 6.62 -14.83
N VAL A 20 -1.65 5.43 -14.87
CA VAL A 20 -1.12 4.74 -13.68
C VAL A 20 0.39 4.92 -13.60
N THR A 21 0.85 5.38 -12.43
CA THR A 21 2.27 5.46 -12.09
C THR A 21 2.58 4.57 -10.89
N ILE A 22 3.53 3.66 -11.04
CA ILE A 22 4.04 2.84 -9.93
C ILE A 22 5.32 3.45 -9.38
N ILE A 23 5.32 3.72 -8.08
CA ILE A 23 6.50 4.16 -7.35
C ILE A 23 6.97 3.01 -6.45
N THR A 24 8.13 2.46 -6.75
CA THR A 24 8.64 1.28 -6.04
C THR A 24 10.17 1.24 -6.07
N ASN A 25 10.75 0.47 -5.15
CA ASN A 25 12.18 0.18 -5.19
C ASN A 25 12.42 -1.05 -6.08
N LEU A 26 13.09 -0.84 -7.20
CA LEU A 26 13.41 -1.90 -8.16
C LEU A 26 14.65 -2.71 -7.74
N ASN A 27 15.54 -2.16 -6.91
CA ASN A 27 16.83 -2.79 -6.53
C ASN A 27 17.61 -3.39 -7.73
N GLY A 28 17.50 -2.75 -8.89
CA GLY A 28 18.10 -3.27 -10.15
C GLY A 28 17.38 -4.47 -10.75
N ASN A 29 16.26 -4.91 -10.20
CA ASN A 29 15.52 -6.07 -10.67
C ASN A 29 14.25 -5.66 -11.43
N SER A 30 14.34 -5.62 -12.76
CA SER A 30 13.19 -5.31 -13.63
C SER A 30 12.12 -6.41 -13.65
N SER A 31 12.48 -7.65 -13.29
CA SER A 31 11.50 -8.77 -13.24
C SER A 31 10.37 -8.56 -12.21
N LEU A 32 10.50 -7.58 -11.33
CA LEU A 32 9.42 -7.20 -10.41
C LEU A 32 8.18 -6.65 -11.14
N LEU A 33 8.32 -6.30 -12.41
CA LEU A 33 7.29 -5.68 -13.26
C LEU A 33 6.82 -6.61 -14.38
N ASP A 34 7.30 -7.84 -14.41
CA ASP A 34 6.96 -8.84 -15.40
C ASP A 34 5.48 -9.02 -15.51
N ASN A 35 4.55 -8.93 -15.80
CA ASN A 35 3.09 -9.05 -15.83
C ASN A 35 2.35 -7.72 -15.61
N ILE A 36 3.09 -6.60 -15.61
CA ILE A 36 2.48 -5.27 -15.56
C ILE A 36 2.51 -4.68 -16.98
N SER A 37 1.40 -4.06 -17.37
CA SER A 37 1.26 -3.40 -18.66
C SER A 37 2.38 -2.39 -18.90
N ASN A 38 2.92 -2.35 -20.11
CA ASN A 38 3.91 -1.36 -20.54
C ASN A 38 3.34 0.07 -20.68
N LYS A 39 2.03 0.24 -20.54
CA LYS A 39 1.37 1.57 -20.45
C LYS A 39 1.60 2.25 -19.08
N VAL A 40 2.07 1.50 -18.08
CA VAL A 40 2.31 2.02 -16.72
C VAL A 40 3.61 2.80 -16.65
N SER A 41 3.56 4.01 -16.12
CA SER A 41 4.76 4.78 -15.79
C SER A 41 5.42 4.24 -14.51
N ILE A 42 6.75 4.16 -14.49
CA ILE A 42 7.49 3.61 -13.36
C ILE A 42 8.48 4.64 -12.83
N ILE A 43 8.41 4.90 -11.53
CA ILE A 43 9.38 5.73 -10.83
C ILE A 43 10.11 4.85 -9.81
N ASN A 44 11.43 4.71 -10.01
CA ASN A 44 12.27 4.00 -9.04
C ASN A 44 12.57 4.90 -7.84
N LEU A 45 12.15 4.46 -6.65
CA LEU A 45 12.40 5.15 -5.40
C LEU A 45 13.06 4.21 -4.40
N PRO A 46 14.23 4.54 -3.83
CA PRO A 46 14.98 3.67 -2.93
C PRO A 46 14.35 3.64 -1.52
N ILE A 47 13.23 2.96 -1.38
CA ILE A 47 12.63 2.66 -0.08
C ILE A 47 13.12 1.27 0.35
N GLU A 48 13.95 1.23 1.38
CA GLU A 48 14.47 -0.02 1.94
C GLU A 48 13.47 -0.63 2.94
N ARG A 49 13.53 -1.95 3.13
CA ARG A 49 12.69 -2.64 4.14
C ARG A 49 13.09 -2.29 5.56
N ASN A 50 14.39 -2.18 5.80
CA ASN A 50 14.94 -1.83 7.10
C ASN A 50 14.68 -0.35 7.43
N ILE A 51 14.45 -0.05 8.69
CA ILE A 51 14.28 1.33 9.16
C ILE A 51 15.66 1.98 9.16
N ASN A 52 15.80 3.05 8.37
CA ASN A 52 16.99 3.89 8.32
C ASN A 52 16.53 5.35 8.19
N LEU A 53 16.69 6.12 9.27
CA LEU A 53 16.14 7.47 9.36
C LEU A 53 16.61 8.40 8.23
N PHE A 54 17.89 8.32 7.82
CA PHE A 54 18.40 9.16 6.74
C PHE A 54 17.84 8.75 5.37
N SER A 55 17.84 7.45 5.08
CA SER A 55 17.28 6.91 3.84
C SER A 55 15.77 7.18 3.77
N ASP A 56 15.06 7.04 4.90
CA ASP A 56 13.63 7.25 4.99
C ASP A 56 13.24 8.72 4.84
N LEU A 57 14.01 9.62 5.45
CA LEU A 57 13.82 11.06 5.28
C LEU A 57 14.08 11.49 3.82
N ARG A 58 15.15 10.96 3.21
CA ARG A 58 15.41 11.21 1.79
C ARG A 58 14.30 10.70 0.90
N ALA A 59 13.81 9.48 1.14
CA ALA A 59 12.69 8.89 0.41
C ALA A 59 11.40 9.73 0.58
N LEU A 60 11.14 10.23 1.79
CA LEU A 60 10.01 11.12 2.07
C LEU A 60 10.10 12.44 1.27
N LEU A 61 11.24 13.11 1.27
CA LEU A 61 11.45 14.35 0.53
C LEU A 61 11.29 14.14 -0.99
N LEU A 62 11.79 13.01 -1.50
CA LEU A 62 11.61 12.64 -2.90
C LEU A 62 10.12 12.37 -3.22
N LEU A 63 9.39 11.65 -2.36
CA LEU A 63 7.96 11.43 -2.54
C LEU A 63 7.17 12.74 -2.55
N ILE A 64 7.45 13.65 -1.62
CA ILE A 64 6.81 14.98 -1.60
C ILE A 64 7.04 15.70 -2.92
N SER A 65 8.29 15.73 -3.40
CA SER A 65 8.64 16.36 -4.68
C SER A 65 7.93 15.72 -5.86
N ILE A 66 7.89 14.37 -5.90
CA ILE A 66 7.21 13.59 -6.96
C ILE A 66 5.72 13.90 -6.95
N PHE A 67 5.07 13.84 -5.78
CA PHE A 67 3.63 14.07 -5.66
C PHE A 67 3.25 15.51 -6.02
N TYR A 68 4.06 16.47 -5.60
CA TYR A 68 3.84 17.88 -5.93
C TYR A 68 3.99 18.17 -7.42
N LYS A 69 5.03 17.60 -8.06
CA LYS A 69 5.30 17.83 -9.48
C LYS A 69 4.29 17.18 -10.42
N ASN A 70 3.79 15.99 -10.06
CA ASN A 70 2.90 15.23 -10.94
C ASN A 70 1.42 15.52 -10.68
N GLY A 71 1.05 16.11 -9.54
CA GLY A 71 -0.33 16.46 -9.24
C GLY A 71 -1.30 15.28 -9.28
N PHE A 72 -0.90 14.11 -8.75
CA PHE A 72 -1.74 12.91 -8.78
C PHE A 72 -3.12 13.14 -8.16
N SER A 73 -4.16 12.73 -8.86
CA SER A 73 -5.55 12.77 -8.37
C SER A 73 -5.84 11.75 -7.27
N LEU A 74 -5.10 10.63 -7.27
CA LEU A 74 -5.17 9.59 -6.25
C LEU A 74 -3.78 9.04 -5.96
N ILE A 75 -3.44 8.90 -4.68
CA ILE A 75 -2.27 8.17 -4.20
C ILE A 75 -2.76 6.92 -3.47
N HIS A 76 -2.35 5.74 -3.92
CA HIS A 76 -2.67 4.47 -3.27
C HIS A 76 -1.41 3.80 -2.72
N SER A 77 -1.42 3.48 -1.45
CA SER A 77 -0.32 2.80 -0.76
C SER A 77 -0.79 1.50 -0.09
N VAL A 78 0.10 0.49 -0.02
CA VAL A 78 -0.29 -0.85 0.43
C VAL A 78 0.61 -1.40 1.54
N SER A 79 1.91 -1.09 1.57
CA SER A 79 2.82 -1.66 2.57
C SER A 79 3.00 -0.72 3.77
N PRO A 80 3.27 -1.23 4.99
CA PRO A 80 3.31 -0.39 6.20
C PRO A 80 4.29 0.78 6.12
N LYS A 81 5.57 0.52 5.77
CA LYS A 81 6.59 1.57 5.70
C LYS A 81 6.35 2.55 4.54
N ALA A 82 6.13 2.02 3.33
CA ALA A 82 5.83 2.88 2.18
C ALA A 82 4.48 3.57 2.36
N GLY A 83 3.52 2.93 3.03
CA GLY A 83 2.24 3.52 3.43
C GLY A 83 2.42 4.74 4.29
N LEU A 84 3.22 4.66 5.34
CA LEU A 84 3.50 5.80 6.23
C LEU A 84 4.14 6.97 5.45
N LEU A 85 5.19 6.69 4.67
CA LEU A 85 5.88 7.71 3.89
C LEU A 85 4.96 8.34 2.84
N ALA A 86 4.18 7.53 2.12
CA ALA A 86 3.23 8.01 1.12
C ALA A 86 2.07 8.82 1.73
N SER A 87 1.57 8.42 2.90
CA SER A 87 0.52 9.16 3.62
C SER A 87 1.02 10.55 4.05
N ILE A 88 2.21 10.62 4.64
CA ILE A 88 2.82 11.90 5.04
C ILE A 88 3.10 12.78 3.80
N ALA A 89 3.75 12.20 2.78
CA ALA A 89 4.09 12.94 1.56
C ALA A 89 2.83 13.43 0.82
N GLY A 90 1.80 12.60 0.71
CA GLY A 90 0.55 12.94 0.07
C GLY A 90 -0.23 14.03 0.81
N TRP A 91 -0.20 13.99 2.15
CA TRP A 91 -0.79 15.04 2.97
C TRP A 91 -0.06 16.37 2.79
N ILE A 92 1.27 16.39 2.84
CA ILE A 92 2.09 17.60 2.62
C ILE A 92 1.90 18.14 1.20
N ALA A 93 1.90 17.26 0.19
CA ALA A 93 1.67 17.64 -1.21
C ALA A 93 0.22 18.01 -1.52
N ARG A 94 -0.69 17.93 -0.53
CA ARG A 94 -2.12 18.22 -0.66
C ARG A 94 -2.81 17.40 -1.76
N ALA A 95 -2.38 16.13 -1.94
CA ALA A 95 -3.06 15.23 -2.86
C ALA A 95 -4.53 15.06 -2.46
N PRO A 96 -5.51 15.21 -3.39
CA PRO A 96 -6.92 15.26 -3.03
C PRO A 96 -7.42 13.92 -2.48
N ASN A 97 -7.00 12.80 -3.05
CA ASN A 97 -7.38 11.48 -2.59
C ASN A 97 -6.14 10.68 -2.18
N ARG A 98 -6.15 10.19 -0.97
CA ARG A 98 -5.09 9.38 -0.38
C ARG A 98 -5.70 8.11 0.18
N LEU A 99 -5.38 7.00 -0.44
CA LEU A 99 -5.90 5.67 -0.14
C LEU A 99 -4.79 4.81 0.46
N HIS A 100 -5.08 4.15 1.56
CA HIS A 100 -4.21 3.10 2.09
C HIS A 100 -4.97 1.78 2.24
N THR A 101 -4.36 0.69 1.80
CA THR A 101 -4.90 -0.66 2.02
C THR A 101 -4.05 -1.40 3.04
N PHE A 102 -4.65 -1.76 4.15
CA PHE A 102 -4.03 -2.64 5.14
C PHE A 102 -4.13 -4.10 4.68
N THR A 103 -2.97 -4.76 4.57
CA THR A 103 -2.86 -6.18 4.20
C THR A 103 -2.37 -7.06 5.34
N GLY A 104 -2.15 -6.47 6.51
CA GLY A 104 -1.69 -7.13 7.72
C GLY A 104 -0.97 -6.15 8.65
N GLN A 105 -0.89 -6.49 9.94
CA GLN A 105 -0.30 -5.63 10.96
C GLN A 105 1.00 -6.22 11.49
N VAL A 106 2.10 -5.51 11.27
CA VAL A 106 3.44 -5.91 11.74
C VAL A 106 3.50 -6.02 13.27
N TRP A 107 2.69 -5.25 13.98
CA TRP A 107 2.66 -5.22 15.44
C TRP A 107 1.85 -6.37 16.07
N MET A 108 1.14 -7.17 15.31
CA MET A 108 0.33 -8.28 15.83
C MET A 108 1.17 -9.27 16.66
N THR A 109 2.40 -9.54 16.23
CA THR A 109 3.35 -10.43 16.89
C THR A 109 4.27 -9.73 17.89
N LYS A 110 4.17 -8.40 18.03
CA LYS A 110 5.02 -7.60 18.93
C LYS A 110 4.36 -7.39 20.28
N LYS A 111 5.18 -7.08 21.30
CA LYS A 111 4.74 -6.81 22.67
C LYS A 111 5.30 -5.48 23.17
N GLY A 112 4.73 -4.97 24.27
CA GLY A 112 5.22 -3.78 24.97
C GLY A 112 5.28 -2.53 24.09
N ILE A 113 6.33 -1.72 24.29
CA ILE A 113 6.52 -0.42 23.65
C ILE A 113 6.58 -0.50 22.11
N ASN A 114 7.18 -1.56 21.56
CA ASN A 114 7.27 -1.76 20.11
C ASN A 114 5.90 -1.95 19.50
N ARG A 115 5.00 -2.70 20.14
CA ARG A 115 3.62 -2.87 19.70
C ARG A 115 2.89 -1.53 19.72
N TRP A 116 2.99 -0.80 20.83
CA TRP A 116 2.36 0.50 20.99
C TRP A 116 2.81 1.50 19.92
N PHE A 117 4.13 1.59 19.69
CA PHE A 117 4.70 2.49 18.69
C PHE A 117 4.23 2.17 17.28
N LEU A 118 4.23 0.90 16.87
CA LEU A 118 3.77 0.50 15.54
C LEU A 118 2.28 0.73 15.36
N LYS A 119 1.45 0.53 16.40
CA LYS A 119 0.03 0.91 16.37
C LYS A 119 -0.16 2.42 16.19
N LEU A 120 0.69 3.22 16.82
CA LEU A 120 0.67 4.68 16.62
C LEU A 120 0.97 5.06 15.16
N LEU A 121 1.92 4.39 14.51
CA LEU A 121 2.21 4.61 13.09
C LEU A 121 1.01 4.27 12.20
N ASP A 122 0.30 3.16 12.47
CA ASP A 122 -0.92 2.82 11.74
C ASP A 122 -2.03 3.86 11.95
N LYS A 123 -2.18 4.40 13.16
CA LYS A 123 -3.10 5.53 13.42
C LYS A 123 -2.75 6.79 12.64
N ILE A 124 -1.46 7.09 12.50
CA ILE A 124 -0.98 8.21 11.66
C ILE A 124 -1.37 7.97 10.20
N ILE A 125 -1.16 6.75 9.68
CA ILE A 125 -1.58 6.39 8.32
C ILE A 125 -3.09 6.62 8.16
N ILE A 126 -3.92 6.14 9.09
CA ILE A 126 -5.38 6.30 9.03
C ILE A 126 -5.77 7.79 9.02
N THR A 127 -5.19 8.58 9.90
CA THR A 127 -5.51 10.02 10.02
C THR A 127 -5.13 10.84 8.79
N LEU A 128 -4.02 10.48 8.14
CA LEU A 128 -3.50 11.23 6.98
C LEU A 128 -4.13 10.80 5.64
N ASN A 129 -4.82 9.67 5.58
CA ASN A 129 -5.51 9.22 4.38
C ASN A 129 -6.97 9.66 4.35
N THR A 130 -7.51 9.83 3.15
CA THR A 130 -8.93 10.15 2.93
C THR A 130 -9.81 8.90 2.93
N ASN A 131 -9.22 7.77 2.56
CA ASN A 131 -9.90 6.48 2.47
C ASN A 131 -8.99 5.36 2.98
N ILE A 132 -9.57 4.43 3.70
CA ILE A 132 -8.88 3.25 4.21
C ILE A 132 -9.59 1.99 3.69
N LEU A 133 -8.82 1.10 3.11
CA LEU A 133 -9.25 -0.25 2.78
C LEU A 133 -8.61 -1.25 3.73
N VAL A 134 -9.35 -2.31 4.03
CA VAL A 134 -8.85 -3.47 4.77
C VAL A 134 -9.13 -4.75 3.99
N ASP A 135 -8.26 -5.73 4.16
CA ASP A 135 -8.23 -6.93 3.34
C ASP A 135 -9.37 -7.92 3.65
N SER A 136 -10.01 -7.80 4.81
CA SER A 136 -11.14 -8.65 5.19
C SER A 136 -11.99 -8.04 6.33
N PRO A 137 -13.26 -8.49 6.49
CA PRO A 137 -14.07 -8.11 7.63
C PRO A 137 -13.40 -8.46 8.97
N SER A 138 -12.78 -9.64 9.08
CA SER A 138 -12.09 -10.06 10.29
C SER A 138 -10.89 -9.17 10.65
N GLN A 139 -10.18 -8.65 9.64
CA GLN A 139 -9.12 -7.67 9.86
C GLN A 139 -9.70 -6.32 10.32
N GLN A 140 -10.82 -5.89 9.76
CA GLN A 140 -11.53 -4.68 10.18
C GLN A 140 -11.91 -4.77 11.66
N ASP A 141 -12.58 -5.85 12.07
CA ASP A 141 -12.97 -6.09 13.45
C ASP A 141 -11.77 -6.11 14.39
N PHE A 142 -10.68 -6.74 13.96
CA PHE A 142 -9.44 -6.80 14.72
C PHE A 142 -8.85 -5.39 14.93
N LEU A 143 -8.78 -4.55 13.90
CA LEU A 143 -8.26 -3.19 14.01
C LEU A 143 -9.14 -2.29 14.90
N ILE A 144 -10.45 -2.46 14.86
CA ILE A 144 -11.40 -1.77 15.72
C ILE A 144 -11.22 -2.22 17.18
N LYS A 145 -11.19 -3.53 17.43
CA LYS A 145 -10.97 -4.10 18.75
C LYS A 145 -9.65 -3.65 19.38
N GLU A 146 -8.61 -3.52 18.59
CA GLU A 146 -7.31 -3.04 19.01
C GLU A 146 -7.24 -1.51 19.18
N GLY A 147 -8.31 -0.79 18.89
CA GLY A 147 -8.41 0.67 19.01
C GLY A 147 -7.49 1.42 18.04
N VAL A 148 -7.18 0.82 16.89
CA VAL A 148 -6.41 1.46 15.80
C VAL A 148 -7.34 2.12 14.80
N LEU A 149 -8.47 1.51 14.52
CA LEU A 149 -9.50 1.98 13.60
C LEU A 149 -10.78 2.27 14.36
N SER A 150 -11.55 3.27 13.94
CA SER A 150 -12.91 3.50 14.41
C SER A 150 -13.93 2.90 13.43
N GLU A 151 -15.11 2.56 13.92
CA GLU A 151 -16.21 2.08 13.08
C GLU A 151 -16.53 3.07 11.96
N GLY A 152 -16.79 2.56 10.77
CA GLY A 152 -17.16 3.38 9.60
C GLY A 152 -15.98 4.06 8.88
N LEU A 153 -14.75 4.01 9.40
CA LEU A 153 -13.59 4.64 8.77
C LEU A 153 -12.89 3.79 7.70
N SER A 154 -13.31 2.56 7.49
CA SER A 154 -12.71 1.69 6.47
C SER A 154 -13.74 0.91 5.69
N THR A 155 -13.34 0.46 4.51
CA THR A 155 -14.16 -0.36 3.62
C THR A 155 -13.43 -1.66 3.29
N VAL A 156 -14.18 -2.75 3.20
CA VAL A 156 -13.74 -4.02 2.62
C VAL A 156 -14.27 -4.08 1.19
N LEU A 157 -13.42 -4.33 0.21
CA LEU A 157 -13.84 -4.47 -1.19
C LEU A 157 -14.41 -5.88 -1.43
N GLY A 158 -15.65 -5.95 -1.90
CA GLY A 158 -16.34 -7.21 -2.15
C GLY A 158 -16.41 -8.08 -0.89
N ILE A 159 -15.95 -9.31 -1.01
CA ILE A 159 -15.86 -10.28 0.11
C ILE A 159 -14.49 -10.27 0.80
N GLY A 160 -13.59 -9.40 0.37
CA GLY A 160 -12.22 -9.28 0.87
C GLY A 160 -11.17 -9.81 -0.08
N SER A 161 -9.90 -9.77 0.37
CA SER A 161 -8.68 -10.09 -0.35
C SER A 161 -8.28 -9.11 -1.45
N ILE A 162 -7.12 -8.48 -1.27
CA ILE A 162 -6.58 -7.50 -2.21
C ILE A 162 -6.18 -8.10 -3.56
N SER A 163 -5.82 -9.38 -3.61
CA SER A 163 -5.31 -10.02 -4.82
C SER A 163 -6.29 -11.01 -5.46
N GLY A 164 -7.31 -11.47 -4.73
CA GLY A 164 -8.16 -12.57 -5.18
C GLY A 164 -7.38 -13.89 -5.35
N VAL A 165 -8.02 -14.86 -5.98
CA VAL A 165 -7.41 -16.15 -6.35
C VAL A 165 -7.62 -16.37 -7.84
N ASP A 166 -6.57 -16.67 -8.57
CA ASP A 166 -6.64 -17.07 -9.97
C ASP A 166 -7.14 -18.51 -10.09
N LEU A 167 -8.43 -18.66 -10.32
CA LEU A 167 -9.10 -19.98 -10.43
C LEU A 167 -8.63 -20.78 -11.66
N ASN A 168 -8.08 -20.15 -12.68
CA ASN A 168 -7.53 -20.85 -13.84
C ASN A 168 -6.18 -21.50 -13.51
N ARG A 169 -5.41 -20.88 -12.62
CA ARG A 169 -4.12 -21.38 -12.15
C ARG A 169 -4.27 -22.41 -11.04
N PHE A 170 -5.23 -22.22 -10.14
CA PHE A 170 -5.43 -23.05 -8.94
C PHE A 170 -6.70 -23.94 -9.09
N GLN A 171 -6.71 -24.81 -10.11
CA GLN A 171 -7.78 -25.79 -10.31
C GLN A 171 -7.43 -27.10 -9.60
N PRO A 172 -8.33 -27.69 -8.79
CA PRO A 172 -8.09 -28.96 -8.08
C PRO A 172 -7.70 -30.11 -9.01
N SER A 173 -8.22 -30.12 -10.24
CA SER A 173 -7.96 -31.15 -11.26
C SER A 173 -6.55 -31.14 -11.87
N LYS A 174 -5.73 -30.13 -11.54
CA LYS A 174 -4.35 -29.99 -12.05
C LYS A 174 -3.28 -30.34 -11.00
N ILE A 175 -3.71 -30.82 -9.83
CA ILE A 175 -2.79 -31.30 -8.78
C ILE A 175 -2.59 -32.80 -9.01
N HIS A 176 -1.59 -33.16 -9.79
CA HIS A 176 -1.04 -34.51 -9.90
C HIS A 176 0.29 -34.56 -9.17
#